data_d5264ea3aa5fdaf09e16ffe8bb5e6042
#
_entry.id   d5264ea3aa5fdaf09e16ffe8bb5e6042
#
_cell.length_a   1.000
_cell.length_b   1.000
_cell.length_c   1.000
_cell.angle_alpha   90.00
_cell.angle_beta   90.00
_cell.angle_gamma   90.00
#
_symmetry.space_group_name_H-M   'P 1'
#
loop_
_entity.id
_entity.type
_entity.pdbx_description
1 polymer ?
#
loop_
_entity_poly.entity_id
_entity_poly.type
_entity_poly.pdbx_seq_one_letter_code
_entity_poly.pdbx_strand_id
1 'polypeptide(L)'
;LVRSRGLGDVYKRQIAYNHLLNHLDAYETRPKFCIINFDDPRRSNRCNPIAPEFMTDISDAYESAYTIMLNLNKTWIQKQGDFFVDSPIILLAAIIWYLKIYEGGKYCTFPHAIELLCKRYEDIFTILTSYPELENYLSPFMDAWKGGAQDQLQGQIASAKIPLSRMISPQLYWVM
;
A
#
# COMPACT_ATOMS: atom_id res chain seq x y z
N LEU A 1 -8.64 -1.02 -27.16
CA LEU A 1 -7.42 -1.43 -26.44
C LEU A 1 -7.30 -2.95 -26.47
N VAL A 2 -6.59 -3.47 -27.44
CA VAL A 2 -6.24 -4.89 -27.44
C VAL A 2 -5.28 -5.08 -26.26
N ARG A 3 -5.79 -5.61 -25.17
CA ARG A 3 -4.97 -6.12 -24.08
C ARG A 3 -4.20 -7.31 -24.64
N SER A 4 -2.96 -7.10 -25.03
CA SER A 4 -1.99 -8.16 -25.30
C SER A 4 -1.57 -8.83 -23.98
N ARG A 5 -2.55 -9.23 -23.19
CA ARG A 5 -2.38 -10.09 -22.03
C ARG A 5 -2.34 -11.51 -22.54
N GLY A 6 -1.21 -12.07 -22.68
CA GLY A 6 -1.21 -13.47 -22.93
C GLY A 6 0.15 -13.99 -23.42
N LEU A 7 0.35 -14.12 -24.70
CA LEU A 7 1.51 -14.80 -25.24
C LEU A 7 2.82 -14.04 -25.01
N GLY A 8 2.84 -12.69 -25.11
CA GLY A 8 4.05 -11.90 -24.93
C GLY A 8 4.60 -11.94 -23.50
N ASP A 9 3.74 -11.88 -22.48
CA ASP A 9 4.18 -11.88 -21.08
C ASP A 9 4.56 -13.28 -20.61
N VAL A 10 3.86 -14.32 -21.08
CA VAL A 10 4.23 -15.72 -20.86
C VAL A 10 5.59 -16.01 -21.49
N TYR A 11 5.83 -15.53 -22.71
CA TYR A 11 7.10 -15.72 -23.42
C TYR A 11 8.27 -15.02 -22.72
N LYS A 12 8.11 -13.77 -22.30
CA LYS A 12 9.14 -13.03 -21.53
C LYS A 12 9.48 -13.72 -20.22
N ARG A 13 8.48 -14.18 -19.49
CA ARG A 13 8.68 -14.94 -18.26
C ARG A 13 9.46 -16.23 -18.51
N GLN A 14 9.11 -16.95 -19.58
CA GLN A 14 9.79 -18.21 -19.97
C GLN A 14 11.25 -17.95 -20.34
N ILE A 15 11.54 -16.88 -21.08
CA ILE A 15 12.92 -16.48 -21.41
C ILE A 15 13.71 -16.16 -20.13
N ALA A 16 13.15 -15.34 -19.24
CA ALA A 16 13.83 -14.97 -18.00
C ALA A 16 14.10 -16.19 -17.12
N TYR A 17 13.14 -17.09 -17.01
CA TYR A 17 13.30 -18.34 -16.26
C TYR A 17 14.36 -19.27 -16.87
N ASN A 18 14.33 -19.46 -18.18
CA ASN A 18 15.31 -20.29 -18.89
C ASN A 18 16.71 -19.67 -18.79
N HIS A 19 16.82 -18.33 -18.91
CA HIS A 19 18.09 -17.65 -18.73
C HIS A 19 18.66 -17.89 -17.33
N LEU A 20 17.83 -17.77 -16.30
CA LEU A 20 18.23 -18.05 -14.92
C LEU A 20 18.72 -19.51 -14.77
N LEU A 21 17.95 -20.48 -15.28
CA LEU A 21 18.31 -21.90 -15.18
C LEU A 21 19.63 -22.22 -15.89
N ASN A 22 19.88 -21.60 -17.03
CA ASN A 22 21.11 -21.85 -17.82
C ASN A 22 22.36 -21.17 -17.24
N HIS A 23 22.19 -20.27 -16.24
CA HIS A 23 23.31 -19.53 -15.65
C HIS A 23 23.38 -19.69 -14.12
N LEU A 24 22.82 -20.77 -13.58
CA LEU A 24 22.83 -21.01 -12.12
C LEU A 24 24.24 -21.04 -11.54
N ASP A 25 25.20 -21.54 -12.29
CA ASP A 25 26.61 -21.64 -11.85
C ASP A 25 27.32 -20.29 -11.76
N ALA A 26 26.73 -19.22 -12.32
CA ALA A 26 27.25 -17.86 -12.21
C ALA A 26 26.93 -17.18 -10.85
N TYR A 27 26.12 -17.83 -10.01
CA TYR A 27 25.69 -17.29 -8.73
C TYR A 27 26.30 -18.09 -7.57
N GLU A 28 26.89 -17.39 -6.59
CA GLU A 28 27.40 -18.03 -5.37
C GLU A 28 26.30 -18.73 -4.57
N THR A 29 25.11 -18.15 -4.58
CA THR A 29 23.93 -18.75 -3.96
C THR A 29 22.81 -18.86 -5.00
N ARG A 30 22.07 -19.97 -4.96
CA ARG A 30 20.98 -20.20 -5.91
C ARG A 30 19.93 -19.11 -5.83
N PRO A 31 19.68 -18.33 -6.90
CA PRO A 31 18.70 -17.27 -6.89
C PRO A 31 17.27 -17.81 -6.77
N LYS A 32 16.42 -17.10 -6.05
CA LYS A 32 15.01 -17.41 -5.92
C LYS A 32 14.22 -16.67 -7.01
N PHE A 33 13.51 -17.41 -7.84
CA PHE A 33 12.63 -16.85 -8.86
C PHE A 33 11.20 -16.73 -8.33
N CYS A 34 10.69 -15.50 -8.23
CA CYS A 34 9.36 -15.22 -7.77
C CYS A 34 8.51 -14.64 -8.91
N ILE A 35 7.28 -15.10 -9.01
CA ILE A 35 6.30 -14.65 -10.00
C ILE A 35 5.16 -14.01 -9.29
N ILE A 36 4.84 -12.75 -9.62
CA ILE A 36 3.64 -12.05 -9.18
C ILE A 36 2.64 -12.07 -10.32
N ASN A 37 1.50 -12.73 -10.11
CA ASN A 37 0.48 -12.92 -11.13
C ASN A 37 -0.92 -12.68 -10.53
N PHE A 38 -1.49 -11.52 -10.81
CA PHE A 38 -2.84 -11.14 -10.35
C PHE A 38 -3.96 -11.79 -11.18
N ASP A 39 -3.67 -12.27 -12.40
CA ASP A 39 -4.67 -12.91 -13.26
C ASP A 39 -4.92 -14.38 -12.85
N ASP A 40 -3.89 -15.08 -12.34
CA ASP A 40 -4.02 -16.42 -11.77
C ASP A 40 -3.28 -16.50 -10.42
N PRO A 41 -3.95 -16.15 -9.31
CA PRO A 41 -3.35 -16.16 -7.98
C PRO A 41 -2.78 -17.51 -7.54
N ARG A 42 -3.32 -18.61 -8.05
CA ARG A 42 -2.83 -19.97 -7.74
C ARG A 42 -1.41 -20.23 -8.28
N ARG A 43 -0.98 -19.44 -9.28
CA ARG A 43 0.36 -19.47 -9.88
C ARG A 43 1.21 -18.27 -9.50
N SER A 44 0.81 -17.56 -8.44
CA SER A 44 1.52 -16.39 -7.94
C SER A 44 2.26 -16.70 -6.64
N ASN A 45 3.45 -16.14 -6.49
CA ASN A 45 4.01 -15.94 -5.17
C ASN A 45 3.24 -14.80 -4.47
N ARG A 46 3.22 -14.82 -3.15
CA ARG A 46 2.70 -13.70 -2.36
C ARG A 46 3.75 -12.63 -2.19
N CYS A 47 3.29 -11.39 -2.16
CA CYS A 47 4.13 -10.21 -1.99
C CYS A 47 3.41 -9.25 -1.05
N ASN A 48 4.05 -8.85 0.03
CA ASN A 48 3.53 -7.80 0.90
C ASN A 48 4.34 -6.52 0.69
N PRO A 49 3.80 -5.47 0.03
CA PRO A 49 4.53 -4.24 -0.23
C PRO A 49 4.78 -3.39 1.01
N ILE A 50 4.10 -3.70 2.13
CA ILE A 50 4.24 -3.01 3.42
C ILE A 50 4.65 -4.00 4.51
N ALA A 51 5.54 -4.93 4.16
CA ALA A 51 5.97 -5.97 5.10
C ALA A 51 6.68 -5.36 6.32
N PRO A 52 6.24 -5.72 7.56
CA PRO A 52 6.67 -5.05 8.79
C PRO A 52 8.17 -5.18 9.09
N GLU A 53 8.81 -6.23 8.59
CA GLU A 53 10.25 -6.47 8.75
C GLU A 53 11.15 -5.46 8.04
N PHE A 54 10.62 -4.74 7.06
CA PHE A 54 11.37 -3.72 6.31
C PHE A 54 11.13 -2.30 6.81
N MET A 55 10.32 -2.13 7.86
CA MET A 55 10.04 -0.82 8.46
C MET A 55 10.71 -0.72 9.83
N THR A 56 11.60 0.25 10.00
CA THR A 56 12.33 0.53 11.24
C THR A 56 11.73 1.69 12.01
N ASP A 57 11.23 2.69 11.30
CA ASP A 57 10.52 3.82 11.87
C ASP A 57 9.33 4.26 11.00
N ILE A 58 8.60 5.29 11.46
CA ILE A 58 7.40 5.77 10.79
C ILE A 58 7.68 6.41 9.42
N SER A 59 8.91 6.86 9.16
CA SER A 59 9.30 7.39 7.85
C SER A 59 9.28 6.32 6.77
N ASP A 60 9.58 5.07 7.10
CA ASP A 60 9.49 3.95 6.17
C ASP A 60 8.03 3.67 5.77
N ALA A 61 7.11 3.82 6.73
CA ALA A 61 5.67 3.74 6.46
C ALA A 61 5.20 4.90 5.56
N TYR A 62 5.73 6.10 5.79
CA TYR A 62 5.44 7.26 4.94
C TYR A 62 5.94 7.06 3.50
N GLU A 63 7.17 6.60 3.31
CA GLU A 63 7.72 6.30 1.97
C GLU A 63 6.92 5.22 1.23
N SER A 64 6.47 4.21 1.97
CA SER A 64 5.60 3.16 1.42
C SER A 64 4.26 3.75 0.97
N ALA A 65 3.61 4.54 1.82
CA ALA A 65 2.35 5.22 1.51
C ALA A 65 2.50 6.18 0.32
N TYR A 66 3.56 6.97 0.32
CA TYR A 66 3.91 7.91 -0.74
C TYR A 66 4.04 7.18 -2.09
N THR A 67 4.84 6.12 -2.13
CA THR A 67 5.04 5.31 -3.33
C THR A 67 3.73 4.70 -3.84
N ILE A 68 2.93 4.13 -2.94
CA ILE A 68 1.63 3.53 -3.30
C ILE A 68 0.68 4.59 -3.88
N MET A 69 0.50 5.71 -3.18
CA MET A 69 -0.47 6.74 -3.55
C MET A 69 -0.12 7.43 -4.87
N LEU A 70 1.16 7.76 -5.09
CA LEU A 70 1.61 8.37 -6.35
C LEU A 70 1.49 7.41 -7.54
N ASN A 71 1.72 6.11 -7.34
CA ASN A 71 1.54 5.13 -8.41
C ASN A 71 0.06 4.90 -8.75
N LEU A 72 -0.83 4.99 -7.78
CA LEU A 72 -2.27 4.91 -8.02
C LEU A 72 -2.83 6.16 -8.69
N ASN A 73 -2.21 7.31 -8.48
CA ASN A 73 -2.64 8.58 -9.05
C ASN A 73 -1.44 9.41 -9.58
N LYS A 74 -1.01 9.10 -10.79
CA LYS A 74 0.18 9.70 -11.42
C LYS A 74 0.13 11.22 -11.56
N THR A 75 -1.06 11.82 -11.60
CA THR A 75 -1.21 13.29 -11.68
C THR A 75 -0.75 13.98 -10.39
N TRP A 76 -0.68 13.27 -9.28
CA TRP A 76 -0.22 13.79 -8.00
C TRP A 76 1.28 14.08 -7.96
N ILE A 77 2.06 13.42 -8.82
CA ILE A 77 3.51 13.68 -8.94
C ILE A 77 3.80 15.15 -9.23
N GLN A 78 2.92 15.81 -9.98
CA GLN A 78 3.04 17.24 -10.33
C GLN A 78 2.41 18.20 -9.31
N LYS A 79 1.76 17.66 -8.27
CA LYS A 79 1.00 18.39 -7.25
C LYS A 79 1.54 18.14 -5.84
N GLN A 80 2.82 17.80 -5.71
CA GLN A 80 3.46 17.63 -4.41
C GLN A 80 3.40 18.94 -3.63
N GLY A 81 3.07 18.85 -2.33
CA GLY A 81 2.80 20.02 -1.49
C GLY A 81 1.35 20.52 -1.53
N ASP A 82 0.49 19.92 -2.36
CA ASP A 82 -0.95 20.15 -2.31
C ASP A 82 -1.55 19.39 -1.12
N PHE A 83 -2.34 20.08 -0.33
CA PHE A 83 -2.99 19.53 0.88
C PHE A 83 -3.81 18.25 0.59
N PHE A 84 -4.50 18.18 -0.56
CA PHE A 84 -5.29 17.02 -0.95
C PHE A 84 -4.44 15.88 -1.55
N VAL A 85 -3.15 16.09 -1.73
CA VAL A 85 -2.19 15.05 -2.09
C VAL A 85 -1.47 14.52 -0.86
N ASP A 86 -1.01 15.43 0.00
CA ASP A 86 -0.18 15.06 1.15
C ASP A 86 -1.01 14.43 2.28
N SER A 87 -2.23 14.94 2.54
CA SER A 87 -3.07 14.38 3.61
C SER A 87 -3.47 12.92 3.42
N PRO A 88 -3.86 12.42 2.22
CA PRO A 88 -4.06 11.00 1.98
C PRO A 88 -2.83 10.13 2.24
N ILE A 89 -1.65 10.64 1.89
CA ILE A 89 -0.38 9.94 2.11
C ILE A 89 -0.11 9.81 3.60
N ILE A 90 -0.27 10.90 4.35
CA ILE A 90 -0.09 10.94 5.81
C ILE A 90 -1.08 9.98 6.50
N LEU A 91 -2.35 9.97 6.09
CA LEU A 91 -3.34 9.06 6.67
C LEU A 91 -3.00 7.59 6.40
N LEU A 92 -2.59 7.26 5.16
CA LEU A 92 -2.18 5.90 4.83
C LEU A 92 -0.90 5.50 5.58
N ALA A 93 0.07 6.42 5.74
CA ALA A 93 1.28 6.18 6.53
C ALA A 93 0.95 5.88 8.00
N ALA A 94 0.04 6.65 8.61
CA ALA A 94 -0.43 6.40 9.97
C ALA A 94 -1.10 5.03 10.11
N ILE A 95 -1.91 4.61 9.13
CA ILE A 95 -2.55 3.29 9.11
C ILE A 95 -1.50 2.19 8.97
N ILE A 96 -0.53 2.33 8.06
CA ILE A 96 0.54 1.33 7.87
C ILE A 96 1.36 1.20 9.15
N TRP A 97 1.76 2.31 9.77
CA TRP A 97 2.53 2.29 11.02
C TRP A 97 1.73 1.69 12.17
N TYR A 98 0.44 2.03 12.31
CA TYR A 98 -0.44 1.37 13.26
C TYR A 98 -0.42 -0.15 13.10
N LEU A 99 -0.61 -0.64 11.88
CA LEU A 99 -0.61 -2.09 11.60
C LEU A 99 0.76 -2.73 11.85
N LYS A 100 1.85 -1.97 11.70
CA LYS A 100 3.22 -2.42 12.04
C LYS A 100 3.39 -2.67 13.53
N ILE A 101 2.87 -1.78 14.38
CA ILE A 101 3.03 -1.89 15.83
C ILE A 101 1.96 -2.77 16.47
N TYR A 102 0.76 -2.84 15.89
CA TYR A 102 -0.33 -3.63 16.39
C TYR A 102 -0.02 -5.13 16.31
N GLU A 103 -0.11 -5.83 17.44
CA GLU A 103 0.19 -7.27 17.58
C GLU A 103 1.50 -7.72 16.88
N GLY A 104 2.55 -6.90 16.96
CA GLY A 104 3.86 -7.22 16.38
C GLY A 104 3.86 -7.29 14.85
N GLY A 105 2.95 -6.57 14.19
CA GLY A 105 2.88 -6.49 12.72
C GLY A 105 2.14 -7.65 12.05
N LYS A 106 1.46 -8.49 12.82
CA LYS A 106 0.72 -9.65 12.29
C LYS A 106 -0.26 -9.30 11.18
N TYR A 107 -0.88 -8.13 11.27
CA TYR A 107 -1.87 -7.63 10.31
C TYR A 107 -1.30 -6.55 9.38
N CYS A 108 0.01 -6.34 9.39
CA CYS A 108 0.65 -5.35 8.52
C CYS A 108 0.74 -5.87 7.09
N THR A 109 -0.39 -5.91 6.41
CA THR A 109 -0.52 -6.26 5.00
C THR A 109 -1.36 -5.23 4.26
N PHE A 110 -1.13 -5.09 2.97
CA PHE A 110 -1.82 -4.10 2.17
C PHE A 110 -3.35 -4.26 2.17
N PRO A 111 -3.93 -5.48 2.10
CA PRO A 111 -5.37 -5.67 2.28
C PRO A 111 -5.90 -5.13 3.61
N HIS A 112 -5.21 -5.38 4.73
CA HIS A 112 -5.66 -4.86 6.02
C HIS A 112 -5.60 -3.34 6.10
N ALA A 113 -4.60 -2.71 5.47
CA ALA A 113 -4.54 -1.25 5.37
C ALA A 113 -5.73 -0.67 4.59
N ILE A 114 -6.11 -1.30 3.48
CA ILE A 114 -7.29 -0.91 2.70
C ILE A 114 -8.56 -1.10 3.52
N GLU A 115 -8.74 -2.25 4.16
CA GLU A 115 -9.94 -2.56 4.96
C GLU A 115 -10.09 -1.60 6.15
N LEU A 116 -8.99 -1.24 6.83
CA LEU A 116 -9.03 -0.24 7.90
C LEU A 116 -9.40 1.14 7.36
N LEU A 117 -8.81 1.57 6.25
CA LEU A 117 -9.13 2.84 5.62
C LEU A 117 -10.60 2.91 5.16
N CYS A 118 -11.20 1.78 4.75
CA CYS A 118 -12.59 1.71 4.32
C CYS A 118 -13.61 1.86 5.47
N LYS A 119 -13.18 1.75 6.73
CA LYS A 119 -14.05 1.98 7.90
C LYS A 119 -14.57 3.42 7.93
N ARG A 120 -15.54 3.67 8.82
CA ARG A 120 -15.99 5.03 9.12
C ARG A 120 -14.82 5.82 9.74
N TYR A 121 -14.73 7.10 9.45
CA TYR A 121 -13.61 7.91 9.93
C TYR A 121 -13.57 8.00 11.48
N GLU A 122 -14.72 7.96 12.14
CA GLU A 122 -14.81 7.93 13.59
C GLU A 122 -14.12 6.68 14.17
N ASP A 123 -14.35 5.53 13.53
CA ASP A 123 -13.74 4.25 13.93
C ASP A 123 -12.23 4.28 13.67
N ILE A 124 -11.81 4.79 12.50
CA ILE A 124 -10.40 4.92 12.13
C ILE A 124 -9.66 5.78 13.16
N PHE A 125 -10.17 6.97 13.46
CA PHE A 125 -9.50 7.88 14.40
C PHE A 125 -9.55 7.36 15.84
N THR A 126 -10.63 6.70 16.27
CA THR A 126 -10.69 6.06 17.58
C THR A 126 -9.58 5.00 17.72
N ILE A 127 -9.34 4.22 16.68
CA ILE A 127 -8.29 3.20 16.66
C ILE A 127 -6.91 3.87 16.65
N LEU A 128 -6.66 4.79 15.72
CA LEU A 128 -5.32 5.35 15.52
C LEU A 128 -4.89 6.26 16.69
N THR A 129 -5.81 7.02 17.31
CA THR A 129 -5.48 7.88 18.45
C THR A 129 -5.19 7.12 19.73
N SER A 130 -5.46 5.81 19.78
CA SER A 130 -5.04 4.98 20.91
C SER A 130 -3.52 4.76 20.98
N TYR A 131 -2.78 5.18 19.95
CA TYR A 131 -1.32 5.09 19.86
C TYR A 131 -0.70 6.50 19.84
N PRO A 132 -0.04 6.93 20.94
CA PRO A 132 0.53 8.28 21.04
C PRO A 132 1.55 8.63 19.95
N GLU A 133 2.24 7.64 19.42
CA GLU A 133 3.22 7.81 18.33
C GLU A 133 2.60 8.39 17.07
N LEU A 134 1.30 8.23 16.87
CA LEU A 134 0.57 8.70 15.69
C LEU A 134 -0.01 10.11 15.87
N GLU A 135 0.06 10.72 17.05
CA GLU A 135 -0.60 11.98 17.35
C GLU A 135 -0.22 13.10 16.36
N ASN A 136 1.06 13.24 16.06
CA ASN A 136 1.55 14.27 15.13
C ASN A 136 1.04 14.06 13.69
N TYR A 137 0.89 12.80 13.25
CA TYR A 137 0.38 12.46 11.93
C TYR A 137 -1.14 12.68 11.83
N LEU A 138 -1.83 12.57 12.96
CA LEU A 138 -3.29 12.68 13.01
C LEU A 138 -3.76 14.10 13.32
N SER A 139 -2.90 14.97 13.84
CA SER A 139 -3.30 16.32 14.30
C SER A 139 -4.06 17.12 13.23
N PRO A 140 -3.67 17.17 11.94
CA PRO A 140 -4.43 17.93 10.94
C PRO A 140 -5.86 17.42 10.73
N PHE A 141 -6.07 16.13 10.89
CA PHE A 141 -7.39 15.50 10.77
C PHE A 141 -8.23 15.73 12.05
N MET A 142 -7.57 15.60 13.20
CA MET A 142 -8.21 15.79 14.50
C MET A 142 -8.63 17.24 14.71
N ASP A 143 -7.85 18.20 14.25
CA ASP A 143 -8.18 19.62 14.31
C ASP A 143 -9.38 19.94 13.42
N ALA A 144 -9.43 19.37 12.19
CA ALA A 144 -10.59 19.50 11.32
C ALA A 144 -11.85 18.87 11.94
N TRP A 145 -11.70 17.71 12.57
CA TRP A 145 -12.82 17.00 13.23
C TRP A 145 -13.36 17.79 14.43
N LYS A 146 -12.48 18.19 15.36
CA LYS A 146 -12.84 18.94 16.56
C LYS A 146 -13.31 20.36 16.23
N GLY A 147 -12.73 20.96 15.19
CA GLY A 147 -13.08 22.31 14.72
C GLY A 147 -14.39 22.39 13.93
N GLY A 148 -15.05 21.25 13.68
CA GLY A 148 -16.31 21.20 12.93
C GLY A 148 -16.16 21.35 11.40
N ALA A 149 -14.95 21.30 10.87
CA ALA A 149 -14.65 21.34 9.42
C ALA A 149 -14.87 19.96 8.76
N GLN A 150 -16.08 19.41 8.92
CA GLN A 150 -16.37 18.04 8.49
C GLN A 150 -16.26 17.84 6.98
N ASP A 151 -16.63 18.81 6.17
CA ASP A 151 -16.52 18.74 4.71
C ASP A 151 -15.06 18.63 4.27
N GLN A 152 -14.16 19.38 4.91
CA GLN A 152 -12.72 19.28 4.66
C GLN A 152 -12.19 17.92 5.06
N LEU A 153 -12.55 17.42 6.25
CA LEU A 153 -12.16 16.10 6.73
C LEU A 153 -12.64 14.99 5.79
N GLN A 154 -13.89 15.04 5.36
CA GLN A 154 -14.45 14.09 4.41
C GLN A 154 -13.72 14.13 3.07
N GLY A 155 -13.36 15.31 2.58
CA GLY A 155 -12.56 15.50 1.37
C GLY A 155 -11.18 14.85 1.46
N GLN A 156 -10.47 15.03 2.57
CA GLN A 156 -9.17 14.39 2.84
C GLN A 156 -9.27 12.87 2.84
N ILE A 157 -10.26 12.33 3.55
CA ILE A 157 -10.48 10.88 3.65
C ILE A 157 -10.91 10.29 2.31
N ALA A 158 -11.80 10.96 1.58
CA ALA A 158 -12.23 10.54 0.25
C ALA A 158 -11.05 10.50 -0.74
N SER A 159 -10.14 11.47 -0.67
CA SER A 159 -8.93 11.51 -1.48
C SER A 159 -8.02 10.29 -1.23
N ALA A 160 -8.01 9.74 -0.02
CA ALA A 160 -7.32 8.49 0.28
C ALA A 160 -8.11 7.25 -0.19
N LYS A 161 -9.42 7.21 0.08
CA LYS A 161 -10.28 6.04 -0.20
C LYS A 161 -10.46 5.79 -1.69
N ILE A 162 -10.67 6.82 -2.50
CA ILE A 162 -11.00 6.67 -3.92
C ILE A 162 -9.90 5.94 -4.71
N PRO A 163 -8.60 6.30 -4.63
CA PRO A 163 -7.56 5.56 -5.33
C PRO A 163 -7.43 4.12 -4.84
N LEU A 164 -7.50 3.90 -3.53
CA LEU A 164 -7.30 2.59 -2.91
C LEU A 164 -8.50 1.66 -3.11
N SER A 165 -9.71 2.18 -3.29
CA SER A 165 -10.88 1.34 -3.60
C SER A 165 -10.73 0.53 -4.88
N ARG A 166 -9.90 0.99 -5.83
CA ARG A 166 -9.58 0.25 -7.06
C ARG A 166 -8.76 -1.01 -6.82
N MET A 167 -8.16 -1.11 -5.63
CA MET A 167 -7.34 -2.24 -5.21
C MET A 167 -8.14 -3.30 -4.43
N ILE A 168 -9.44 -3.07 -4.20
CA ILE A 168 -10.33 -4.03 -3.53
C ILE A 168 -10.68 -5.14 -4.53
N SER A 169 -9.96 -6.25 -4.43
CA SER A 169 -10.12 -7.41 -5.32
C SER A 169 -9.68 -8.68 -4.60
N PRO A 170 -10.46 -9.78 -4.68
CA PRO A 170 -10.07 -11.06 -4.08
C PRO A 170 -8.72 -11.59 -4.59
N GLN A 171 -8.44 -11.40 -5.89
CA GLN A 171 -7.17 -11.81 -6.47
C GLN A 171 -5.99 -11.01 -5.91
N LEU A 172 -6.16 -9.69 -5.79
CA LEU A 172 -5.15 -8.82 -5.23
C LEU A 172 -4.93 -9.14 -3.74
N TYR A 173 -6.00 -9.33 -2.99
CA TYR A 173 -5.94 -9.70 -1.57
C TYR A 173 -5.27 -11.05 -1.34
N TRP A 174 -5.39 -11.98 -2.27
CA TRP A 174 -4.68 -13.25 -2.20
C TRP A 174 -3.17 -13.09 -2.42
N VAL A 175 -2.77 -12.21 -3.34
CA VAL A 175 -1.36 -12.03 -3.72
C VAL A 175 -0.62 -11.12 -2.74
N MET A 176 -1.29 -10.13 -2.14
CA MET A 176 -0.76 -9.15 -1.21
C MET A 176 -1.22 -9.40 0.22
#